data_94b9ef5ec847373c28c9abd26dec8324
#
_entry.id   94b9ef5ec847373c28c9abd26dec8324
#
_cell.length_a   1.000
_cell.length_b   1.000
_cell.length_c   1.000
_cell.angle_alpha   90.00
_cell.angle_beta   90.00
_cell.angle_gamma   90.00
#
_symmetry.space_group_name_H-M   'P 1'
#
loop_
_entity.id
_entity.type
_entity.pdbx_description
1 polymer ?
#
loop_
_entity_poly.entity_id
_entity_poly.type
_entity_poly.pdbx_seq_one_letter_code
_entity_poly.pdbx_strand_id
1 'polypeptide(L)'
;MHGNYGPNVLTNECDLLIAVGMRFDDRVTGNLKSYAKQAKIIHFEIDPAEVNKNVIADVAVLGNVKNTLNDILKFLNKNNHKDWTAKFGEFYEIEFDKVIDKEYNKKSGGLSMAEVIKSINDNTNGESILVTDVGQHQMVACRYTKFNQSKSNITSGGLGTMAV
;
A
#
# COMPACT_ATOMS: atom_id res chain seq x y z
N MET A 1 -0.75 -1.88 -0.16
CA MET A 1 -1.51 -1.90 1.10
C MET A 1 -2.75 -2.75 0.88
N HIS A 2 -3.13 -3.53 1.88
CA HIS A 2 -4.27 -4.43 1.76
C HIS A 2 -5.55 -3.70 1.38
N GLY A 3 -6.17 -4.10 0.30
CA GLY A 3 -7.56 -3.83 0.05
C GLY A 3 -7.94 -2.64 -0.81
N ASN A 4 -7.03 -1.76 -1.20
CA ASN A 4 -7.41 -0.70 -2.14
C ASN A 4 -7.52 -1.25 -3.55
N TYR A 5 -8.64 -0.98 -4.22
CA TYR A 5 -8.98 -1.55 -5.52
C TYR A 5 -8.00 -1.11 -6.61
N GLY A 6 -7.78 0.18 -6.77
CA GLY A 6 -6.91 0.74 -7.78
C GLY A 6 -5.48 0.18 -7.74
N PRO A 7 -4.75 0.26 -6.63
CA PRO A 7 -3.41 -0.32 -6.52
C PRO A 7 -3.36 -1.82 -6.81
N ASN A 8 -4.36 -2.60 -6.40
CA ASN A 8 -4.40 -4.03 -6.67
C ASN A 8 -4.57 -4.35 -8.15
N VAL A 9 -5.42 -3.61 -8.86
CA VAL A 9 -5.61 -3.79 -10.31
C VAL A 9 -4.38 -3.29 -11.06
N LEU A 10 -3.94 -2.06 -10.78
CA LEU A 10 -2.87 -1.42 -11.53
C LEU A 10 -1.50 -2.08 -11.35
N THR A 11 -1.23 -2.72 -10.22
CA THR A 11 -0.03 -3.56 -10.07
C THR A 11 0.01 -4.68 -11.12
N ASN A 12 -1.14 -5.22 -11.49
CA ASN A 12 -1.23 -6.25 -12.53
C ASN A 12 -1.39 -5.70 -13.96
N GLU A 13 -1.36 -4.39 -14.13
CA GLU A 13 -1.40 -3.71 -15.44
C GLU A 13 -0.13 -2.92 -15.76
N CYS A 14 0.74 -2.69 -14.76
CA CYS A 14 1.95 -1.90 -14.97
C CYS A 14 2.95 -2.62 -15.89
N ASP A 15 3.71 -1.86 -16.63
CA ASP A 15 4.83 -2.32 -17.46
C ASP A 15 6.15 -2.40 -16.67
N LEU A 16 6.26 -1.60 -15.60
CA LEU A 16 7.41 -1.56 -14.70
C LEU A 16 6.93 -1.56 -13.24
N LEU A 17 7.41 -2.53 -12.46
CA LEU A 17 7.22 -2.62 -11.02
C LEU A 17 8.53 -2.33 -10.30
N ILE A 18 8.58 -1.22 -9.56
CA ILE A 18 9.72 -0.87 -8.73
C ILE A 18 9.39 -1.25 -7.28
N ALA A 19 10.01 -2.30 -6.79
CA ALA A 19 9.85 -2.78 -5.41
C ALA A 19 11.00 -2.26 -4.55
N VAL A 20 10.67 -1.59 -3.46
CA VAL A 20 11.65 -0.98 -2.54
C VAL A 20 11.45 -1.54 -1.14
N GLY A 21 12.40 -2.37 -0.68
CA GLY A 21 12.34 -3.04 0.61
C GLY A 21 11.11 -3.95 0.76
N MET A 22 10.75 -4.66 -0.30
CA MET A 22 9.54 -5.46 -0.38
C MET A 22 9.88 -6.93 -0.53
N ARG A 23 9.50 -7.75 0.43
CA ARG A 23 9.79 -9.21 0.41
C ARG A 23 8.87 -10.05 -0.48
N PHE A 24 7.90 -9.47 -1.16
CA PHE A 24 6.94 -10.18 -2.03
C PHE A 24 6.23 -11.36 -1.33
N ASP A 25 5.74 -11.12 -0.11
CA ASP A 25 5.01 -12.16 0.61
C ASP A 25 3.63 -12.44 0.01
N ASP A 26 3.03 -13.56 0.41
CA ASP A 26 1.76 -14.06 -0.11
C ASP A 26 0.57 -13.12 0.12
N ARG A 27 0.64 -12.26 1.15
CA ARG A 27 -0.40 -11.27 1.46
C ARG A 27 -0.43 -10.14 0.43
N VAL A 28 0.70 -9.88 -0.22
CA VAL A 28 0.83 -8.86 -1.26
C VAL A 28 0.65 -9.46 -2.65
N THR A 29 1.31 -10.58 -2.90
CA THR A 29 1.35 -11.17 -4.24
C THR A 29 0.13 -12.04 -4.56
N GLY A 30 -0.46 -12.66 -3.54
CA GLY A 30 -1.46 -13.69 -3.77
C GLY A 30 -0.88 -14.82 -4.62
N ASN A 31 -1.54 -15.13 -5.73
CA ASN A 31 -1.05 -16.17 -6.64
C ASN A 31 0.11 -15.65 -7.50
N LEU A 32 1.31 -16.08 -7.18
CA LEU A 32 2.56 -15.73 -7.90
C LEU A 32 2.47 -15.97 -9.42
N LYS A 33 1.70 -16.97 -9.85
CA LYS A 33 1.54 -17.27 -11.29
C LYS A 33 0.79 -16.18 -12.06
N SER A 34 0.08 -15.29 -11.37
CA SER A 34 -0.69 -14.19 -11.97
C SER A 34 -0.24 -12.80 -11.55
N TYR A 35 0.71 -12.68 -10.62
CA TYR A 35 1.16 -11.39 -10.10
C TYR A 35 2.09 -10.67 -11.08
N ALA A 36 1.69 -9.49 -11.52
CA ALA A 36 2.47 -8.54 -12.35
C ALA A 36 3.26 -9.20 -13.51
N LYS A 37 2.70 -10.19 -14.18
CA LYS A 37 3.40 -11.02 -15.20
C LYS A 37 3.98 -10.25 -16.37
N GLN A 38 3.34 -9.15 -16.76
CA GLN A 38 3.73 -8.31 -17.89
C GLN A 38 4.82 -7.30 -17.51
N ALA A 39 5.00 -7.05 -16.20
CA ALA A 39 5.88 -6.01 -15.70
C ALA A 39 7.36 -6.47 -15.74
N LYS A 40 8.25 -5.54 -16.08
CA LYS A 40 9.65 -5.61 -15.68
C LYS A 40 9.77 -5.26 -14.20
N ILE A 41 10.62 -5.99 -13.47
CA ILE A 41 10.72 -5.84 -12.02
C ILE A 41 12.11 -5.36 -11.63
N ILE A 42 12.17 -4.20 -10.98
CA ILE A 42 13.38 -3.70 -10.32
C ILE A 42 13.18 -3.86 -8.81
N HIS A 43 14.06 -4.61 -8.17
CA HIS A 43 13.97 -4.89 -6.74
C HIS A 43 15.14 -4.26 -5.98
N PHE A 44 14.86 -3.22 -5.21
CA PHE A 44 15.79 -2.60 -4.27
C PHE A 44 15.66 -3.28 -2.92
N GLU A 45 16.70 -3.98 -2.48
CA GLU A 45 16.67 -4.75 -1.24
C GLU A 45 18.02 -4.69 -0.52
N ILE A 46 17.99 -4.73 0.80
CA ILE A 46 19.20 -4.77 1.61
C ILE A 46 19.59 -6.20 1.98
N ASP A 47 18.61 -7.09 2.06
CA ASP A 47 18.83 -8.51 2.36
C ASP A 47 18.93 -9.33 1.07
N PRO A 48 20.11 -9.88 0.76
CA PRO A 48 20.28 -10.71 -0.43
C PRO A 48 19.41 -11.98 -0.41
N ALA A 49 18.97 -12.44 0.77
CA ALA A 49 18.12 -13.62 0.90
C ALA A 49 16.67 -13.40 0.42
N GLU A 50 16.21 -12.16 0.35
CA GLU A 50 14.88 -11.81 -0.17
C GLU A 50 14.86 -11.61 -1.69
N VAL A 51 16.03 -11.43 -2.32
CA VAL A 51 16.11 -11.25 -3.77
C VAL A 51 15.82 -12.56 -4.48
N ASN A 52 14.91 -12.51 -5.47
CA ASN A 52 14.49 -13.67 -6.28
C ASN A 52 13.86 -14.83 -5.48
N LYS A 53 13.46 -14.59 -4.25
CA LYS A 53 12.88 -15.62 -3.38
C LYS A 53 11.48 -16.03 -3.83
N ASN A 54 10.59 -15.08 -4.00
CA ASN A 54 9.20 -15.31 -4.38
C ASN A 54 8.90 -14.82 -5.81
N VAL A 55 9.44 -13.67 -6.18
CA VAL A 55 9.28 -13.06 -7.50
C VAL A 55 10.68 -12.85 -8.08
N ILE A 56 10.87 -13.25 -9.32
CA ILE A 56 12.15 -13.05 -10.00
C ILE A 56 12.23 -11.60 -10.50
N ALA A 57 13.26 -10.88 -10.08
CA ALA A 57 13.53 -9.53 -10.54
C ALA A 57 14.33 -9.52 -11.84
N ASP A 58 13.95 -8.65 -12.77
CA ASP A 58 14.78 -8.39 -13.97
C ASP A 58 16.09 -7.67 -13.57
N VAL A 59 16.00 -6.79 -12.58
CA VAL A 59 17.15 -6.07 -12.00
C VAL A 59 17.06 -6.09 -10.49
N ALA A 60 18.06 -6.65 -9.83
CA ALA A 60 18.21 -6.59 -8.37
C ALA A 60 19.25 -5.53 -7.99
N VAL A 61 18.89 -4.63 -7.08
CA VAL A 61 19.77 -3.58 -6.57
C VAL A 61 19.96 -3.80 -5.08
N LEU A 62 21.08 -4.43 -4.72
CA LEU A 62 21.44 -4.69 -3.33
C LEU A 62 22.10 -3.47 -2.69
N GLY A 63 21.60 -3.10 -1.52
CA GLY A 63 22.20 -2.02 -0.73
C GLY A 63 21.19 -1.20 0.06
N ASN A 64 21.72 -0.22 0.78
CA ASN A 64 20.87 0.72 1.52
C ASN A 64 20.08 1.59 0.53
N VAL A 65 18.75 1.59 0.67
CA VAL A 65 17.82 2.24 -0.24
C VAL A 65 18.08 3.74 -0.39
N LYS A 66 18.49 4.43 0.67
CA LYS A 66 18.84 5.86 0.61
C LYS A 66 19.98 6.12 -0.37
N ASN A 67 20.99 5.28 -0.35
CA ASN A 67 22.16 5.42 -1.22
C ASN A 67 21.82 5.05 -2.66
N THR A 68 21.21 3.87 -2.85
CA THR A 68 20.87 3.36 -4.17
C THR A 68 19.86 4.23 -4.92
N LEU A 69 18.85 4.79 -4.23
CA LEU A 69 17.92 5.76 -4.84
C LEU A 69 18.62 7.09 -5.18
N ASN A 70 19.48 7.61 -4.32
CA ASN A 70 20.25 8.81 -4.64
C ASN A 70 21.15 8.62 -5.86
N ASP A 71 21.71 7.44 -6.04
CA ASP A 71 22.54 7.16 -7.20
C ASP A 71 21.74 7.08 -8.49
N ILE A 72 20.58 6.43 -8.49
CA ILE A 72 19.75 6.34 -9.68
C ILE A 72 19.15 7.69 -10.10
N LEU A 73 18.86 8.58 -9.14
CA LEU A 73 18.31 9.91 -9.43
C LEU A 73 19.20 10.73 -10.38
N LYS A 74 20.50 10.49 -10.40
CA LYS A 74 21.45 11.18 -11.29
C LYS A 74 21.23 10.85 -12.77
N PHE A 75 20.57 9.75 -13.06
CA PHE A 75 20.32 9.24 -14.41
C PHE A 75 18.87 9.38 -14.86
N LEU A 76 17.97 9.80 -13.96
CA LEU A 76 16.56 9.94 -14.25
C LEU A 76 16.22 11.35 -14.69
N ASN A 77 15.45 11.43 -15.78
CA ASN A 77 14.80 12.67 -16.18
C ASN A 77 13.41 12.77 -15.54
N LYS A 78 13.01 14.01 -15.21
CA LYS A 78 11.64 14.27 -14.75
C LYS A 78 10.65 13.85 -15.83
N ASN A 79 9.75 12.96 -15.50
CA ASN A 79 8.67 12.51 -16.37
C ASN A 79 7.32 12.81 -15.75
N ASN A 80 6.28 12.77 -16.57
CA ASN A 80 4.91 13.02 -16.15
C ASN A 80 4.00 11.92 -16.71
N HIS A 81 3.53 11.06 -15.83
CA HIS A 81 2.66 9.93 -16.15
C HIS A 81 1.18 10.27 -15.86
N LYS A 82 0.67 11.37 -16.43
CA LYS A 82 -0.69 11.87 -16.15
C LYS A 82 -1.77 10.82 -16.40
N ASP A 83 -1.69 10.13 -17.54
CA ASP A 83 -2.68 9.12 -17.92
C ASP A 83 -2.65 7.90 -16.97
N TRP A 84 -1.44 7.52 -16.52
CA TRP A 84 -1.29 6.46 -15.54
C TRP A 84 -1.84 6.86 -14.17
N THR A 85 -1.53 8.07 -13.70
CA THR A 85 -2.04 8.57 -12.42
C THR A 85 -3.54 8.82 -12.44
N ALA A 86 -4.12 9.22 -13.59
CA ALA A 86 -5.57 9.37 -13.73
C ALA A 86 -6.34 8.07 -13.50
N LYS A 87 -5.80 6.93 -13.92
CA LYS A 87 -6.40 5.61 -13.65
C LYS A 87 -6.63 5.34 -12.17
N PHE A 88 -5.72 5.78 -11.29
CA PHE A 88 -5.93 5.63 -9.84
C PHE A 88 -7.16 6.39 -9.35
N GLY A 89 -7.41 7.59 -9.92
CA GLY A 89 -8.62 8.37 -9.62
C GLY A 89 -9.88 7.63 -10.06
N GLU A 90 -9.90 7.10 -11.28
CA GLU A 90 -11.06 6.33 -11.81
C GLU A 90 -11.37 5.12 -10.93
N PHE A 91 -10.37 4.34 -10.54
CA PHE A 91 -10.57 3.19 -9.66
C PHE A 91 -10.97 3.60 -8.25
N TYR A 92 -10.48 4.74 -7.76
CA TYR A 92 -10.91 5.27 -6.46
C TYR A 92 -12.40 5.63 -6.46
N GLU A 93 -12.90 6.30 -7.50
CA GLU A 93 -14.33 6.62 -7.62
C GLU A 93 -15.19 5.35 -7.66
N ILE A 94 -14.76 4.32 -8.41
CA ILE A 94 -15.45 3.02 -8.44
C ILE A 94 -15.48 2.37 -7.05
N GLU A 95 -14.36 2.41 -6.33
CA GLU A 95 -14.26 1.86 -4.99
C GLU A 95 -15.10 2.67 -3.98
N PHE A 96 -15.09 4.00 -4.12
CA PHE A 96 -15.87 4.90 -3.28
C PHE A 96 -17.36 4.60 -3.39
N ASP A 97 -17.90 4.60 -4.60
CA ASP A 97 -19.33 4.38 -4.83
C ASP A 97 -19.79 2.96 -4.42
N LYS A 98 -18.97 1.95 -4.69
CA LYS A 98 -19.35 0.56 -4.46
C LYS A 98 -19.17 0.10 -3.01
N VAL A 99 -18.18 0.65 -2.30
CA VAL A 99 -17.75 0.14 -0.99
C VAL A 99 -17.69 1.25 0.05
N ILE A 100 -16.86 2.28 -0.16
CA ILE A 100 -16.49 3.23 0.89
C ILE A 100 -17.70 4.03 1.38
N ASP A 101 -18.50 4.58 0.45
CA ASP A 101 -19.70 5.35 0.81
C ASP A 101 -20.68 4.52 1.63
N LYS A 102 -20.87 3.25 1.28
CA LYS A 102 -21.76 2.35 2.02
C LYS A 102 -21.25 2.00 3.41
N GLU A 103 -19.94 1.90 3.57
CA GLU A 103 -19.30 1.64 4.87
C GLU A 103 -19.31 2.88 5.75
N TYR A 104 -19.24 4.08 5.17
CA TYR A 104 -19.33 5.36 5.87
C TYR A 104 -20.78 5.77 6.22
N ASN A 105 -21.77 5.22 5.54
CA ASN A 105 -23.18 5.61 5.68
C ASN A 105 -24.06 4.37 5.88
N LYS A 106 -23.69 3.52 6.82
CA LYS A 106 -24.43 2.28 7.10
C LYS A 106 -25.84 2.57 7.62
N LYS A 107 -26.85 2.03 6.92
CA LYS A 107 -28.27 2.36 7.19
C LYS A 107 -28.90 1.61 8.38
N SER A 108 -28.23 0.59 8.92
CA SER A 108 -28.77 -0.23 10.02
C SER A 108 -27.67 -1.04 10.72
N GLY A 109 -27.93 -1.47 11.96
CA GLY A 109 -27.08 -2.43 12.67
C GLY A 109 -25.93 -1.83 13.48
N GLY A 110 -26.05 -0.59 13.95
CA GLY A 110 -25.02 0.07 14.76
C GLY A 110 -23.86 0.64 13.95
N LEU A 111 -22.88 1.25 14.62
CA LEU A 111 -21.72 1.88 13.98
C LEU A 111 -20.83 0.85 13.28
N SER A 112 -20.42 1.17 12.06
CA SER A 112 -19.36 0.43 11.38
C SER A 112 -17.98 0.89 11.87
N MET A 113 -16.95 0.05 11.70
CA MET A 113 -15.57 0.46 11.98
C MET A 113 -15.13 1.64 11.10
N ALA A 114 -15.60 1.69 9.86
CA ALA A 114 -15.29 2.79 8.93
C ALA A 114 -15.90 4.12 9.41
N GLU A 115 -17.13 4.12 9.93
CA GLU A 115 -17.76 5.30 10.52
C GLU A 115 -16.98 5.81 11.74
N VAL A 116 -16.49 4.90 12.60
CA VAL A 116 -15.65 5.26 13.74
C VAL A 116 -14.35 5.93 13.28
N ILE A 117 -13.66 5.35 12.31
CA ILE A 117 -12.42 5.93 11.77
C ILE A 117 -12.70 7.27 11.08
N LYS A 118 -13.80 7.38 10.34
CA LYS A 118 -14.22 8.65 9.75
C LYS A 118 -14.42 9.72 10.82
N SER A 119 -15.11 9.38 11.91
CA SER A 119 -15.31 10.31 13.04
C SER A 119 -14.00 10.74 13.68
N ILE A 120 -13.04 9.82 13.85
CA ILE A 120 -11.71 10.17 14.34
C ILE A 120 -11.02 11.15 13.39
N ASN A 121 -10.99 10.87 12.08
CA ASN A 121 -10.41 11.76 11.09
C ASN A 121 -11.01 13.17 11.14
N ASP A 122 -12.35 13.24 11.19
CA ASP A 122 -13.08 14.52 11.17
C ASP A 122 -12.83 15.35 12.45
N ASN A 123 -12.63 14.69 13.59
CA ASN A 123 -12.37 15.38 14.87
C ASN A 123 -10.89 15.71 15.11
N THR A 124 -9.97 15.01 14.44
CA THR A 124 -8.52 15.22 14.62
C THR A 124 -7.85 15.89 13.41
N ASN A 125 -8.60 16.16 12.35
CA ASN A 125 -8.07 16.68 11.08
C ASN A 125 -6.89 15.87 10.51
N GLY A 126 -6.80 14.58 10.83
CA GLY A 126 -5.72 13.69 10.42
C GLY A 126 -4.40 13.90 11.17
N GLU A 127 -4.42 14.60 12.31
CA GLU A 127 -3.24 14.83 13.17
C GLU A 127 -3.05 13.76 14.24
N SER A 128 -3.96 12.77 14.31
CA SER A 128 -3.86 11.67 15.28
C SER A 128 -2.68 10.74 14.99
N ILE A 129 -2.09 10.23 16.07
CA ILE A 129 -1.20 9.07 16.01
C ILE A 129 -2.07 7.84 16.27
N LEU A 130 -2.18 6.99 15.25
CA LEU A 130 -2.97 5.77 15.31
C LEU A 130 -2.08 4.60 15.77
N VAL A 131 -2.47 3.95 16.87
CA VAL A 131 -1.82 2.75 17.38
C VAL A 131 -2.80 1.59 17.29
N THR A 132 -2.43 0.50 16.65
CA THR A 132 -3.31 -0.65 16.47
C THR A 132 -2.61 -1.97 16.76
N ASP A 133 -3.33 -2.88 17.39
CA ASP A 133 -3.02 -4.30 17.39
C ASP A 133 -3.27 -4.91 16.01
N VAL A 134 -3.14 -6.22 15.88
CA VAL A 134 -3.40 -6.96 14.63
C VAL A 134 -4.83 -7.50 14.61
N GLY A 135 -5.50 -7.30 13.48
CA GLY A 135 -6.87 -7.78 13.26
C GLY A 135 -7.61 -6.99 12.19
N GLN A 136 -8.91 -7.24 12.07
CA GLN A 136 -9.76 -6.52 11.12
C GLN A 136 -9.78 -5.02 11.36
N HIS A 137 -9.78 -4.61 12.64
CA HIS A 137 -9.72 -3.20 13.03
C HIS A 137 -8.46 -2.50 12.50
N GLN A 138 -7.30 -3.16 12.51
CA GLN A 138 -6.07 -2.66 11.92
C GLN A 138 -6.22 -2.43 10.39
N MET A 139 -6.78 -3.41 9.69
CA MET A 139 -6.98 -3.32 8.24
C MET A 139 -7.91 -2.16 7.88
N VAL A 140 -9.02 -2.01 8.60
CA VAL A 140 -9.96 -0.90 8.43
C VAL A 140 -9.31 0.43 8.79
N ALA A 141 -8.60 0.49 9.91
CA ALA A 141 -7.88 1.68 10.33
C ALA A 141 -6.86 2.13 9.28
N CYS A 142 -6.02 1.22 8.79
CA CYS A 142 -5.04 1.53 7.72
C CYS A 142 -5.70 1.99 6.41
N ARG A 143 -6.90 1.50 6.10
CA ARG A 143 -7.62 1.85 4.87
C ARG A 143 -8.26 3.22 4.92
N TYR A 144 -8.84 3.59 6.05
CA TYR A 144 -9.71 4.76 6.18
C TYR A 144 -9.11 5.93 6.94
N THR A 145 -8.00 5.72 7.68
CA THR A 145 -7.34 6.84 8.37
C THR A 145 -6.65 7.77 7.39
N LYS A 146 -6.86 9.06 7.56
CA LYS A 146 -6.12 10.12 6.87
C LYS A 146 -4.87 10.43 7.67
N PHE A 147 -3.70 10.23 7.07
CA PHE A 147 -2.41 10.51 7.69
C PHE A 147 -1.80 11.75 7.07
N ASN A 148 -1.71 12.83 7.84
CA ASN A 148 -1.10 14.09 7.40
C ASN A 148 0.37 14.22 7.82
N GLN A 149 0.84 13.30 8.67
CA GLN A 149 2.19 13.30 9.21
C GLN A 149 2.86 11.94 9.01
N SER A 150 4.17 11.94 8.83
CA SER A 150 4.96 10.70 8.87
C SER A 150 5.01 10.16 10.30
N LYS A 151 5.14 8.82 10.44
CA LYS A 151 5.21 8.12 11.74
C LYS A 151 3.95 8.21 12.60
N SER A 152 2.80 8.50 12.00
CA SER A 152 1.50 8.56 12.69
C SER A 152 0.72 7.25 12.66
N ASN A 153 1.24 6.20 12.05
CA ASN A 153 0.68 4.85 12.10
C ASN A 153 1.67 3.90 12.77
N ILE A 154 1.31 3.39 13.94
CA ILE A 154 2.11 2.47 14.74
C ILE A 154 1.37 1.13 14.80
N THR A 155 2.00 0.09 14.32
CA THR A 155 1.44 -1.26 14.31
C THR A 155 2.55 -2.31 14.32
N SER A 156 2.30 -3.44 14.94
CA SER A 156 3.21 -4.60 14.93
C SER A 156 3.13 -5.44 13.65
N GLY A 157 2.35 -5.04 12.67
CA GLY A 157 1.99 -5.70 11.41
C GLY A 157 2.80 -6.91 10.97
N GLY A 158 4.12 -6.79 10.84
CA GLY A 158 5.00 -7.86 10.38
C GLY A 158 5.18 -9.00 11.38
N LEU A 159 5.26 -8.70 12.67
CA LEU A 159 5.40 -9.72 13.75
C LEU A 159 4.04 -10.23 14.21
N GLY A 160 2.97 -9.50 13.97
CA GLY A 160 1.62 -9.91 14.33
C GLY A 160 1.36 -9.97 15.83
N THR A 161 2.12 -9.24 16.64
CA THR A 161 1.88 -9.17 18.09
C THR A 161 0.54 -8.53 18.40
N MET A 162 -0.16 -9.05 19.41
CA MET A 162 -1.51 -8.64 19.80
C MET A 162 -1.51 -7.58 20.91
N ALA A 163 -0.34 -7.09 21.28
CA ALA A 163 -0.16 -5.97 22.20
C ALA A 163 0.99 -5.09 21.71
N VAL A 164 0.76 -3.81 21.58
CA VAL A 164 1.73 -2.81 21.10
C VAL A 164 1.93 -1.76 22.19
#